data_d898be9bdc26127f08f47b8149fc34af
#
_entry.id   d898be9bdc26127f08f47b8149fc34af
#
_cell.length_a   1.000
_cell.length_b   1.000
_cell.length_c   1.000
_cell.angle_alpha   90.00
_cell.angle_beta   90.00
_cell.angle_gamma   90.00
#
_symmetry.space_group_name_H-M   'P 1'
#
loop_
_entity.id
_entity.type
_entity.pdbx_description
1 polymer ?
#
loop_
_entity_poly.entity_id
_entity_poly.type
_entity_poly.pdbx_seq_one_letter_code
_entity_poly.pdbx_strand_id
1 'polypeptide(L)'
;MRVLLTGAAGFIGARVGAALRAAGHDVVALDVMLPAAHGPGAEPPPDCQVLDIRDASALAPLLNGIDVVCHQAAVVGAGVNAADAPSYGSHNDYGTAVLLAEMFAAGCRRLVLASSMVVYGQGRYDCPEHGPIDPLPRTRADLDAGVFEHRCPECAAQVLWRLVGEDAPLRPRSLYAASKTAQEHYALAWSEASGSAVVALRYHNVYGPHMPRDTPYSGVAAIFRSELESGDVPRVFEDGGQMRDFVHVDDVAAANVASVQSALDGFDAFNVCSGRPISIMEVATELCDARGEAPPVVTGQYRSGDVRHIVADPARATDVLGFRAAVDPRDGLREFAFAPLRA
;
A
#
# COMPACT_ATOMS: atom_id res chain seq x y z
N MET A 1 14.36 -11.62 17.67
CA MET A 1 14.79 -10.21 17.53
C MET A 1 13.80 -9.34 18.24
N ARG A 2 14.26 -8.18 18.72
CA ARG A 2 13.41 -7.12 19.26
C ARG A 2 13.07 -6.13 18.14
N VAL A 3 11.78 -5.97 17.83
CA VAL A 3 11.30 -5.21 16.69
C VAL A 3 10.48 -4.01 17.18
N LEU A 4 10.84 -2.79 16.76
CA LEU A 4 10.00 -1.63 16.94
C LEU A 4 9.00 -1.57 15.76
N LEU A 5 7.71 -1.68 16.04
CA LEU A 5 6.63 -1.57 15.06
C LEU A 5 5.91 -0.25 15.22
N THR A 6 6.03 0.64 14.23
CA THR A 6 5.29 1.90 14.18
C THR A 6 3.99 1.72 13.39
N GLY A 7 2.96 2.50 13.69
CA GLY A 7 1.64 2.34 13.05
C GLY A 7 0.93 1.03 13.44
N ALA A 8 1.24 0.54 14.64
CA ALA A 8 0.85 -0.79 15.11
C ALA A 8 -0.66 -0.98 15.31
N ALA A 9 -1.42 0.09 15.54
CA ALA A 9 -2.87 0.05 15.69
C ALA A 9 -3.61 0.12 14.33
N GLY A 10 -2.90 0.40 13.24
CA GLY A 10 -3.47 0.46 11.88
C GLY A 10 -3.92 -0.91 11.37
N PHE A 11 -4.68 -0.92 10.26
CA PHE A 11 -5.17 -2.14 9.61
C PHE A 11 -4.04 -3.14 9.30
N ILE A 12 -3.00 -2.70 8.61
CA ILE A 12 -1.84 -3.53 8.26
C ILE A 12 -0.97 -3.77 9.50
N GLY A 13 -0.66 -2.71 10.27
CA GLY A 13 0.23 -2.79 11.42
C GLY A 13 -0.20 -3.79 12.48
N ALA A 14 -1.50 -3.88 12.76
CA ALA A 14 -2.04 -4.85 13.72
C ALA A 14 -1.78 -6.30 13.28
N ARG A 15 -1.95 -6.61 11.99
CA ARG A 15 -1.68 -7.95 11.43
C ARG A 15 -0.17 -8.25 11.40
N VAL A 16 0.64 -7.27 11.03
CA VAL A 16 2.11 -7.38 11.07
C VAL A 16 2.57 -7.65 12.51
N GLY A 17 2.06 -6.91 13.49
CA GLY A 17 2.41 -7.12 14.90
C GLY A 17 2.04 -8.52 15.40
N ALA A 18 0.87 -9.03 15.05
CA ALA A 18 0.44 -10.38 15.39
C ALA A 18 1.36 -11.44 14.73
N ALA A 19 1.68 -11.28 13.44
CA ALA A 19 2.54 -12.21 12.72
C ALA A 19 3.98 -12.22 13.24
N LEU A 20 4.55 -11.04 13.59
CA LEU A 20 5.87 -10.94 14.19
C LEU A 20 5.94 -11.64 15.56
N ARG A 21 4.93 -11.44 16.42
CA ARG A 21 4.86 -12.15 17.72
C ARG A 21 4.73 -13.67 17.52
N ALA A 22 3.89 -14.10 16.57
CA ALA A 22 3.74 -15.52 16.23
C ALA A 22 5.03 -16.14 15.70
N ALA A 23 5.88 -15.36 15.03
CA ALA A 23 7.22 -15.75 14.58
C ALA A 23 8.28 -15.70 15.69
N GLY A 24 7.91 -15.41 16.96
CA GLY A 24 8.79 -15.40 18.12
C GLY A 24 9.62 -14.13 18.30
N HIS A 25 9.21 -13.01 17.69
CA HIS A 25 9.84 -11.71 17.90
C HIS A 25 9.25 -10.98 19.12
N ASP A 26 10.10 -10.23 19.85
CA ASP A 26 9.68 -9.27 20.87
C ASP A 26 9.28 -7.96 20.17
N VAL A 27 8.00 -7.58 20.23
CA VAL A 27 7.45 -6.44 19.49
C VAL A 27 7.13 -5.29 20.43
N VAL A 28 7.88 -4.19 20.29
CA VAL A 28 7.56 -2.89 20.86
C VAL A 28 6.66 -2.15 19.87
N ALA A 29 5.39 -1.98 20.22
CA ALA A 29 4.38 -1.41 19.33
C ALA A 29 4.10 0.06 19.69
N LEU A 30 3.99 0.93 18.69
CA LEU A 30 3.57 2.32 18.85
C LEU A 30 2.66 2.80 17.72
N ASP A 31 1.78 3.74 18.06
CA ASP A 31 0.92 4.45 17.13
C ASP A 31 0.58 5.84 17.68
N VAL A 32 0.36 6.81 16.83
CA VAL A 32 -0.06 8.16 17.26
C VAL A 32 -1.56 8.25 17.53
N MET A 33 -2.32 7.23 17.16
CA MET A 33 -3.78 7.14 17.29
C MET A 33 -4.52 8.33 16.67
N LEU A 34 -4.15 8.70 15.42
CA LEU A 34 -4.82 9.80 14.71
C LEU A 34 -6.32 9.54 14.57
N PRO A 35 -7.19 10.48 15.00
CA PRO A 35 -8.65 10.31 14.88
C PRO A 35 -9.12 10.08 13.43
N ALA A 36 -8.42 10.63 12.45
CA ALA A 36 -8.71 10.41 11.03
C ALA A 36 -8.48 8.97 10.56
N ALA A 37 -7.59 8.22 11.23
CA ALA A 37 -7.25 6.84 10.88
C ALA A 37 -7.99 5.81 11.75
N HIS A 38 -8.29 6.15 13.01
CA HIS A 38 -8.81 5.21 13.99
C HIS A 38 -10.24 5.52 14.44
N GLY A 39 -10.79 6.66 14.05
CA GLY A 39 -12.04 7.20 14.58
C GLY A 39 -11.84 8.05 15.85
N PRO A 40 -12.77 8.97 16.15
CA PRO A 40 -12.71 9.78 17.35
C PRO A 40 -12.89 8.92 18.62
N GLY A 41 -11.96 9.06 19.56
CA GLY A 41 -12.02 8.33 20.85
C GLY A 41 -11.62 6.86 20.79
N ALA A 42 -11.00 6.41 19.69
CA ALA A 42 -10.46 5.05 19.61
C ALA A 42 -9.37 4.85 20.67
N GLU A 43 -9.47 3.74 21.41
CA GLU A 43 -8.45 3.37 22.38
C GLU A 43 -7.32 2.57 21.72
N PRO A 44 -6.06 2.79 22.14
CA PRO A 44 -4.95 1.99 21.64
C PRO A 44 -5.10 0.52 22.09
N PRO A 45 -4.60 -0.44 21.27
CA PRO A 45 -4.44 -1.81 21.74
C PRO A 45 -3.62 -1.87 23.04
N PRO A 46 -3.87 -2.85 23.95
CA PRO A 46 -3.26 -2.89 25.29
C PRO A 46 -1.73 -2.78 25.30
N ASP A 47 -1.05 -3.34 24.31
CA ASP A 47 0.41 -3.35 24.22
C ASP A 47 0.96 -2.27 23.27
N CYS A 48 0.15 -1.28 22.85
CA CYS A 48 0.53 -0.24 21.95
C CYS A 48 0.74 1.09 22.68
N GLN A 49 1.93 1.65 22.59
CA GLN A 49 2.23 2.96 23.17
C GLN A 49 1.69 4.07 22.25
N VAL A 50 1.03 5.06 22.86
CA VAL A 50 0.59 6.24 22.11
C VAL A 50 1.75 7.21 22.00
N LEU A 51 2.33 7.30 20.79
CA LEU A 51 3.52 8.13 20.53
C LEU A 51 3.55 8.59 19.08
N ASP A 52 3.91 9.85 18.90
CA ASP A 52 4.17 10.44 17.59
C ASP A 52 5.65 10.27 17.22
N ILE A 53 5.94 9.61 16.11
CA ILE A 53 7.32 9.41 15.62
C ILE A 53 8.05 10.71 15.30
N ARG A 54 7.35 11.84 15.19
CA ARG A 54 7.93 13.18 15.01
C ARG A 54 8.51 13.75 16.29
N ASP A 55 8.19 13.18 17.45
CA ASP A 55 8.78 13.54 18.73
C ASP A 55 10.05 12.70 18.98
N ALA A 56 11.19 13.24 18.56
CA ALA A 56 12.50 12.60 18.72
C ALA A 56 12.78 12.23 20.18
N SER A 57 12.42 13.11 21.13
CA SER A 57 12.70 12.90 22.55
C SER A 57 11.92 11.74 23.17
N ALA A 58 10.68 11.54 22.71
CA ALA A 58 9.86 10.42 23.14
C ALA A 58 10.22 9.11 22.40
N LEU A 59 10.69 9.20 21.15
CA LEU A 59 11.05 8.04 20.32
C LEU A 59 12.42 7.44 20.74
N ALA A 60 13.43 8.26 21.02
CA ALA A 60 14.80 7.83 21.29
C ALA A 60 14.92 6.71 22.35
N PRO A 61 14.24 6.77 23.51
CA PRO A 61 14.34 5.71 24.52
C PRO A 61 13.83 4.35 24.04
N LEU A 62 12.85 4.33 23.11
CA LEU A 62 12.24 3.10 22.60
C LEU A 62 13.16 2.35 21.62
N LEU A 63 14.12 3.03 21.01
CA LEU A 63 15.08 2.45 20.08
C LEU A 63 16.25 1.72 20.79
N ASN A 64 16.37 1.85 22.09
CA ASN A 64 17.42 1.16 22.85
C ASN A 64 17.23 -0.37 22.79
N GLY A 65 18.23 -1.07 22.22
CA GLY A 65 18.22 -2.52 22.08
C GLY A 65 17.21 -3.05 21.03
N ILE A 66 16.77 -2.20 20.11
CA ILE A 66 15.98 -2.63 18.94
C ILE A 66 16.93 -3.17 17.87
N ASP A 67 16.62 -4.37 17.37
CA ASP A 67 17.37 -5.00 16.29
C ASP A 67 16.91 -4.51 14.91
N VAL A 68 15.59 -4.30 14.73
CA VAL A 68 14.93 -3.92 13.45
C VAL A 68 13.76 -2.98 13.73
N VAL A 69 13.62 -1.93 12.93
CA VAL A 69 12.40 -1.13 12.88
C VAL A 69 11.53 -1.61 11.74
N CYS A 70 10.26 -1.93 12.03
CA CYS A 70 9.21 -2.19 11.02
C CYS A 70 8.30 -0.95 10.98
N HIS A 71 8.49 -0.12 9.96
CA HIS A 71 7.85 1.20 9.86
C HIS A 71 6.59 1.15 9.01
N GLN A 72 5.41 1.04 9.67
CA GLN A 72 4.10 1.04 9.04
C GLN A 72 3.36 2.38 9.19
N ALA A 73 3.82 3.25 10.11
CA ALA A 73 3.17 4.53 10.36
C ALA A 73 3.20 5.45 9.14
N ALA A 74 2.04 5.84 8.67
CA ALA A 74 1.87 6.82 7.60
C ALA A 74 0.44 7.37 7.59
N VAL A 75 0.27 8.61 7.16
CA VAL A 75 -1.01 9.10 6.65
C VAL A 75 -1.18 8.54 5.23
N VAL A 76 -2.33 7.91 4.97
CA VAL A 76 -2.60 7.19 3.72
C VAL A 76 -3.76 7.83 2.94
N GLY A 77 -3.98 7.36 1.69
CA GLY A 77 -5.03 7.85 0.80
C GLY A 77 -4.49 8.73 -0.32
N ALA A 78 -5.30 8.97 -1.36
CA ALA A 78 -4.86 9.76 -2.52
C ALA A 78 -4.70 11.27 -2.22
N GLY A 79 -5.25 11.74 -1.10
CA GLY A 79 -5.48 13.15 -0.79
C GLY A 79 -6.83 13.61 -1.39
N VAL A 80 -7.59 14.38 -0.63
CA VAL A 80 -8.87 14.91 -1.11
C VAL A 80 -8.64 16.15 -1.98
N ASN A 81 -7.64 16.95 -1.60
CA ASN A 81 -7.24 18.15 -2.33
C ASN A 81 -5.80 18.54 -2.03
N ALA A 82 -5.30 19.60 -2.69
CA ALA A 82 -3.92 20.06 -2.53
C ALA A 82 -3.59 20.58 -1.11
N ALA A 83 -4.59 20.96 -0.31
CA ALA A 83 -4.39 21.41 1.05
C ALA A 83 -3.97 20.27 2.01
N ASP A 84 -4.09 19.02 1.60
CA ASP A 84 -3.63 17.86 2.38
C ASP A 84 -2.10 17.70 2.38
N ALA A 85 -1.37 18.41 1.50
CA ALA A 85 0.08 18.30 1.35
C ALA A 85 0.86 18.44 2.68
N PRO A 86 0.56 19.43 3.57
CA PRO A 86 1.28 19.54 4.84
C PRO A 86 1.13 18.33 5.75
N SER A 87 -0.01 17.63 5.71
CA SER A 87 -0.23 16.42 6.49
C SER A 87 0.68 15.29 6.03
N TYR A 88 0.78 15.06 4.72
CA TYR A 88 1.71 14.05 4.16
C TYR A 88 3.17 14.40 4.45
N GLY A 89 3.59 15.65 4.18
CA GLY A 89 4.95 16.10 4.43
C GLY A 89 5.34 16.01 5.90
N SER A 90 4.42 16.33 6.83
CA SER A 90 4.69 16.28 8.26
C SER A 90 4.78 14.83 8.77
N HIS A 91 3.78 14.00 8.49
CA HIS A 91 3.70 12.66 9.08
C HIS A 91 4.60 11.65 8.34
N ASN A 92 4.56 11.65 7.01
CA ASN A 92 5.28 10.66 6.23
C ASN A 92 6.75 11.07 6.04
N ASP A 93 7.02 12.26 5.49
CA ASP A 93 8.38 12.65 5.13
C ASP A 93 9.18 13.03 6.40
N TYR A 94 8.72 14.03 7.15
CA TYR A 94 9.41 14.49 8.35
C TYR A 94 9.44 13.41 9.44
N GLY A 95 8.31 12.68 9.65
CA GLY A 95 8.28 11.58 10.62
C GLY A 95 9.29 10.48 10.29
N THR A 96 9.42 10.09 9.02
CA THR A 96 10.45 9.14 8.60
C THR A 96 11.85 9.70 8.79
N ALA A 97 12.11 10.98 8.47
CA ALA A 97 13.41 11.59 8.66
C ALA A 97 13.82 11.61 10.14
N VAL A 98 12.91 11.92 11.06
CA VAL A 98 13.15 11.84 12.52
C VAL A 98 13.47 10.39 12.93
N LEU A 99 12.64 9.44 12.50
CA LEU A 99 12.87 8.02 12.81
C LEU A 99 14.26 7.54 12.38
N LEU A 100 14.68 7.86 11.16
CA LEU A 100 16.00 7.48 10.63
C LEU A 100 17.16 8.12 11.43
N ALA A 101 17.00 9.37 11.85
CA ALA A 101 17.99 10.06 12.69
C ALA A 101 18.15 9.39 14.05
N GLU A 102 17.03 9.07 14.72
CA GLU A 102 17.03 8.43 16.02
C GLU A 102 17.50 6.95 15.93
N MET A 103 17.17 6.23 14.87
CA MET A 103 17.72 4.90 14.57
C MET A 103 19.25 4.96 14.46
N PHE A 104 19.77 5.96 13.74
CA PHE A 104 21.20 6.14 13.59
C PHE A 104 21.88 6.41 14.95
N ALA A 105 21.33 7.30 15.76
CA ALA A 105 21.83 7.65 17.09
C ALA A 105 21.81 6.44 18.05
N ALA A 106 20.75 5.63 18.00
CA ALA A 106 20.62 4.40 18.81
C ALA A 106 21.44 3.21 18.30
N GLY A 107 22.08 3.32 17.13
CA GLY A 107 22.81 2.21 16.51
C GLY A 107 21.93 1.12 15.88
N CYS A 108 20.63 1.35 15.74
CA CYS A 108 19.73 0.46 15.02
C CYS A 108 19.94 0.62 13.50
N ARG A 109 20.37 -0.44 12.81
CA ARG A 109 20.85 -0.39 11.41
C ARG A 109 19.94 -1.14 10.44
N ARG A 110 18.74 -1.55 10.85
CA ARG A 110 17.83 -2.32 9.99
C ARG A 110 16.44 -1.73 9.97
N LEU A 111 15.94 -1.45 8.77
CA LEU A 111 14.62 -0.88 8.52
C LEU A 111 13.84 -1.76 7.55
N VAL A 112 12.60 -2.11 7.89
CA VAL A 112 11.57 -2.57 6.96
C VAL A 112 10.56 -1.43 6.81
N LEU A 113 10.45 -0.89 5.60
CA LEU A 113 9.64 0.29 5.29
C LEU A 113 8.39 -0.11 4.50
N ALA A 114 7.21 0.24 5.00
CA ALA A 114 5.97 0.16 4.22
C ALA A 114 5.95 1.23 3.13
N SER A 115 6.23 0.83 1.89
CA SER A 115 6.03 1.62 0.69
C SER A 115 4.72 1.24 0.00
N SER A 116 4.52 1.62 -1.25
CA SER A 116 3.27 1.43 -1.97
C SER A 116 3.48 1.38 -3.48
N MET A 117 2.62 0.66 -4.19
CA MET A 117 2.56 0.67 -5.66
C MET A 117 2.38 2.06 -6.27
N VAL A 118 1.82 3.00 -5.51
CA VAL A 118 1.55 4.36 -5.99
C VAL A 118 2.81 5.12 -6.42
N VAL A 119 4.00 4.68 -5.96
CA VAL A 119 5.29 5.26 -6.36
C VAL A 119 5.57 5.10 -7.85
N TYR A 120 5.02 4.07 -8.50
CA TYR A 120 5.17 3.82 -9.93
C TYR A 120 4.34 4.75 -10.84
N GLY A 121 3.30 5.36 -10.31
CA GLY A 121 2.39 6.21 -11.09
C GLY A 121 1.49 5.41 -12.02
N GLN A 122 1.67 5.53 -13.35
CA GLN A 122 0.75 4.95 -14.34
C GLN A 122 0.96 3.45 -14.64
N GLY A 123 1.95 2.79 -14.03
CA GLY A 123 2.27 1.42 -14.38
C GLY A 123 3.17 1.31 -15.63
N ARG A 124 3.18 0.15 -16.28
CA ARG A 124 4.04 -0.16 -17.44
C ARG A 124 3.18 -0.56 -18.63
N TYR A 125 3.54 -0.08 -19.82
CA TYR A 125 2.78 -0.32 -21.04
C TYR A 125 3.68 -0.59 -22.24
N ASP A 126 3.17 -1.40 -23.18
CA ASP A 126 3.78 -1.64 -24.48
C ASP A 126 2.81 -1.25 -25.61
N CYS A 127 3.33 -0.54 -26.58
CA CYS A 127 2.68 -0.40 -27.88
C CYS A 127 3.00 -1.61 -28.76
N PRO A 128 2.03 -2.20 -29.47
CA PRO A 128 2.29 -3.31 -30.38
C PRO A 128 3.33 -2.98 -31.48
N GLU A 129 3.44 -1.69 -31.89
CA GLU A 129 4.34 -1.25 -32.94
C GLU A 129 5.66 -0.68 -32.39
N HIS A 130 5.64 0.03 -31.26
CA HIS A 130 6.78 0.80 -30.75
C HIS A 130 7.43 0.16 -29.50
N GLY A 131 6.88 -0.96 -29.00
CA GLY A 131 7.38 -1.61 -27.78
C GLY A 131 7.08 -0.82 -26.51
N PRO A 132 7.98 -0.83 -25.50
CA PRO A 132 7.78 -0.15 -24.22
C PRO A 132 7.59 1.37 -24.41
N ILE A 133 6.55 1.91 -23.84
CA ILE A 133 6.22 3.34 -23.91
C ILE A 133 5.79 3.89 -22.55
N ASP A 134 5.94 5.20 -22.38
CA ASP A 134 5.31 5.97 -21.32
C ASP A 134 4.00 6.55 -21.86
N PRO A 135 2.84 6.09 -21.40
CA PRO A 135 1.59 6.60 -21.92
C PRO A 135 1.36 8.04 -21.48
N LEU A 136 0.81 8.85 -22.37
CA LEU A 136 0.32 10.17 -22.01
C LEU A 136 -0.81 10.07 -20.98
N PRO A 137 -0.96 11.09 -20.11
CA PRO A 137 -2.13 11.16 -19.24
C PRO A 137 -3.42 11.09 -20.06
N ARG A 138 -4.42 10.36 -19.57
CA ARG A 138 -5.75 10.29 -20.19
C ARG A 138 -6.38 11.69 -20.14
N THR A 139 -6.90 12.15 -21.28
CA THR A 139 -7.53 13.46 -21.37
C THR A 139 -8.96 13.41 -20.84
N ARG A 140 -9.48 14.52 -20.33
CA ARG A 140 -10.88 14.62 -19.94
C ARG A 140 -11.82 14.32 -21.10
N ALA A 141 -11.48 14.77 -22.31
CA ALA A 141 -12.28 14.53 -23.52
C ALA A 141 -12.40 13.03 -23.85
N ASP A 142 -11.30 12.27 -23.72
CA ASP A 142 -11.33 10.82 -23.92
C ASP A 142 -12.21 10.14 -22.86
N LEU A 143 -12.02 10.52 -21.58
CA LEU A 143 -12.78 9.96 -20.47
C LEU A 143 -14.28 10.25 -20.58
N ASP A 144 -14.67 11.48 -20.97
CA ASP A 144 -16.07 11.88 -21.21
C ASP A 144 -16.67 11.12 -22.41
N ALA A 145 -15.84 10.71 -23.38
CA ALA A 145 -16.25 9.88 -24.51
C ALA A 145 -16.25 8.36 -24.22
N GLY A 146 -15.94 7.94 -22.98
CA GLY A 146 -15.86 6.53 -22.59
C GLY A 146 -14.60 5.82 -23.13
N VAL A 147 -13.57 6.56 -23.53
CA VAL A 147 -12.28 6.01 -23.96
C VAL A 147 -11.36 5.97 -22.76
N PHE A 148 -11.31 4.81 -22.09
CA PHE A 148 -10.60 4.65 -20.82
C PHE A 148 -9.17 4.12 -20.98
N GLU A 149 -8.86 3.46 -22.09
CA GLU A 149 -7.52 2.91 -22.33
C GLU A 149 -6.52 3.98 -22.78
N HIS A 150 -5.26 3.79 -22.37
CA HIS A 150 -4.17 4.61 -22.86
C HIS A 150 -3.88 4.35 -24.34
N ARG A 151 -3.38 5.39 -25.01
CA ARG A 151 -2.96 5.33 -26.41
C ARG A 151 -1.48 5.61 -26.54
N CYS A 152 -0.89 5.00 -27.54
CA CYS A 152 0.50 5.27 -27.91
C CYS A 152 0.65 6.73 -28.35
N PRO A 153 1.65 7.48 -27.84
CA PRO A 153 1.87 8.86 -28.25
C PRO A 153 2.33 9.00 -29.71
N GLU A 154 2.85 7.92 -30.33
CA GLU A 154 3.38 7.94 -31.69
C GLU A 154 2.34 7.53 -32.75
N CYS A 155 1.62 6.43 -32.55
CA CYS A 155 0.67 5.89 -33.54
C CYS A 155 -0.79 5.94 -33.10
N ALA A 156 -1.09 6.43 -31.89
CA ALA A 156 -2.42 6.46 -31.29
C ALA A 156 -3.11 5.08 -31.13
N ALA A 157 -2.42 3.96 -31.39
CA ALA A 157 -2.92 2.63 -31.11
C ALA A 157 -3.14 2.45 -29.61
N GLN A 158 -4.12 1.62 -29.22
CA GLN A 158 -4.30 1.23 -27.83
C GLN A 158 -3.08 0.45 -27.36
N VAL A 159 -2.58 0.78 -26.17
CA VAL A 159 -1.44 0.12 -25.58
C VAL A 159 -1.85 -1.00 -24.63
N LEU A 160 -0.95 -1.94 -24.38
CA LEU A 160 -1.16 -3.08 -23.51
C LEU A 160 -0.41 -2.85 -22.19
N TRP A 161 -1.08 -3.06 -21.07
CA TRP A 161 -0.40 -3.03 -19.76
C TRP A 161 0.55 -4.21 -19.58
N ARG A 162 1.60 -4.00 -18.79
CA ARG A 162 2.60 -5.01 -18.43
C ARG A 162 2.80 -5.04 -16.91
N LEU A 163 3.36 -6.13 -16.42
CA LEU A 163 3.79 -6.24 -15.04
C LEU A 163 4.87 -5.19 -14.73
N VAL A 164 4.78 -4.57 -13.57
CA VAL A 164 5.73 -3.54 -13.10
C VAL A 164 6.72 -4.21 -12.15
N GLY A 165 7.98 -4.30 -12.57
CA GLY A 165 9.09 -4.71 -11.73
C GLY A 165 9.62 -3.55 -10.88
N GLU A 166 10.45 -3.87 -9.90
CA GLU A 166 11.00 -2.88 -8.96
C GLU A 166 12.03 -1.94 -9.61
N ASP A 167 12.53 -2.30 -10.79
CA ASP A 167 13.40 -1.48 -11.66
C ASP A 167 12.67 -0.33 -12.36
N ALA A 168 11.33 -0.32 -12.32
CA ALA A 168 10.54 0.71 -12.97
C ALA A 168 10.78 2.09 -12.33
N PRO A 169 10.85 3.16 -13.13
CA PRO A 169 11.01 4.52 -12.61
C PRO A 169 9.89 4.92 -11.66
N LEU A 170 10.25 5.59 -10.57
CA LEU A 170 9.27 6.15 -9.63
C LEU A 170 8.71 7.46 -10.20
N ARG A 171 7.40 7.49 -10.44
CA ARG A 171 6.69 8.63 -11.07
C ARG A 171 5.40 8.98 -10.32
N PRO A 172 5.50 9.47 -9.08
CA PRO A 172 4.34 9.73 -8.23
C PRO A 172 3.35 10.69 -8.89
N ARG A 173 2.04 10.41 -8.77
CA ARG A 173 0.95 11.19 -9.38
C ARG A 173 -0.03 11.77 -8.36
N SER A 174 0.19 11.56 -7.07
CA SER A 174 -0.60 12.14 -5.99
C SER A 174 0.30 12.60 -4.85
N LEU A 175 -0.24 13.39 -3.93
CA LEU A 175 0.48 13.84 -2.74
C LEU A 175 0.94 12.66 -1.87
N TYR A 176 0.08 11.66 -1.72
CA TYR A 176 0.44 10.42 -1.04
C TYR A 176 1.56 9.67 -1.75
N ALA A 177 1.47 9.54 -3.08
CA ALA A 177 2.53 8.89 -3.86
C ALA A 177 3.86 9.64 -3.74
N ALA A 178 3.84 10.98 -3.76
CA ALA A 178 5.02 11.82 -3.56
C ALA A 178 5.66 11.56 -2.19
N SER A 179 4.85 11.52 -1.12
CA SER A 179 5.36 11.24 0.23
C SER A 179 5.93 9.82 0.36
N LYS A 180 5.29 8.80 -0.25
CA LYS A 180 5.85 7.44 -0.25
C LYS A 180 7.17 7.34 -1.02
N THR A 181 7.29 8.05 -2.13
CA THR A 181 8.54 8.16 -2.87
C THR A 181 9.61 8.89 -2.05
N ALA A 182 9.25 9.95 -1.33
CA ALA A 182 10.17 10.66 -0.44
C ALA A 182 10.67 9.74 0.69
N GLN A 183 9.79 8.94 1.30
CA GLN A 183 10.21 7.95 2.32
C GLN A 183 11.25 6.96 1.76
N GLU A 184 11.05 6.41 0.55
CA GLU A 184 12.03 5.53 -0.08
C GLU A 184 13.36 6.25 -0.35
N HIS A 185 13.33 7.50 -0.84
CA HIS A 185 14.54 8.27 -1.12
C HIS A 185 15.32 8.63 0.16
N TYR A 186 14.63 9.02 1.24
CA TYR A 186 15.28 9.22 2.55
C TYR A 186 15.91 7.93 3.06
N ALA A 187 15.19 6.81 2.97
CA ALA A 187 15.69 5.51 3.43
C ALA A 187 16.88 5.01 2.60
N LEU A 188 16.87 5.21 1.27
CA LEU A 188 17.99 4.91 0.38
C LEU A 188 19.23 5.74 0.75
N ALA A 189 19.08 7.06 0.83
CA ALA A 189 20.19 7.96 1.18
C ALA A 189 20.74 7.66 2.58
N TRP A 190 19.88 7.32 3.54
CA TRP A 190 20.28 6.92 4.89
C TRP A 190 21.03 5.59 4.88
N SER A 191 20.58 4.61 4.10
CA SER A 191 21.25 3.32 3.91
C SER A 191 22.68 3.52 3.38
N GLU A 192 22.83 4.31 2.32
CA GLU A 192 24.15 4.62 1.72
C GLU A 192 25.08 5.37 2.68
N ALA A 193 24.55 6.38 3.38
CA ALA A 193 25.35 7.21 4.29
C ALA A 193 25.78 6.48 5.57
N SER A 194 24.99 5.51 6.03
CA SER A 194 25.20 4.84 7.33
C SER A 194 25.63 3.38 7.23
N GLY A 195 25.64 2.79 6.02
CA GLY A 195 25.88 1.35 5.83
C GLY A 195 24.76 0.49 6.43
N SER A 196 23.54 1.01 6.50
CA SER A 196 22.39 0.33 7.10
C SER A 196 21.57 -0.43 6.08
N ALA A 197 20.89 -1.49 6.51
CA ALA A 197 20.03 -2.32 5.67
C ALA A 197 18.60 -1.77 5.65
N VAL A 198 18.02 -1.62 4.46
CA VAL A 198 16.64 -1.18 4.24
C VAL A 198 15.93 -2.13 3.28
N VAL A 199 14.77 -2.62 3.70
CA VAL A 199 13.83 -3.34 2.84
C VAL A 199 12.57 -2.50 2.68
N ALA A 200 12.34 -1.96 1.47
CA ALA A 200 11.13 -1.21 1.13
C ALA A 200 10.09 -2.14 0.51
N LEU A 201 8.93 -2.29 1.14
CA LEU A 201 7.85 -3.16 0.68
C LEU A 201 6.79 -2.33 -0.04
N ARG A 202 6.73 -2.41 -1.36
CA ARG A 202 5.74 -1.72 -2.20
C ARG A 202 4.44 -2.52 -2.21
N TYR A 203 3.57 -2.22 -1.24
CA TYR A 203 2.27 -2.90 -1.14
C TYR A 203 1.38 -2.54 -2.32
N HIS A 204 0.78 -3.57 -2.92
CA HIS A 204 -0.30 -3.41 -3.89
C HIS A 204 -1.65 -3.24 -3.19
N ASN A 205 -2.78 -3.56 -3.80
CA ASN A 205 -4.09 -3.33 -3.20
C ASN A 205 -4.34 -4.28 -2.02
N VAL A 206 -4.01 -3.83 -0.82
CA VAL A 206 -4.19 -4.64 0.40
C VAL A 206 -5.67 -4.68 0.78
N TYR A 207 -6.18 -5.87 1.09
CA TYR A 207 -7.53 -6.09 1.57
C TYR A 207 -7.57 -7.18 2.66
N GLY A 208 -8.68 -7.27 3.38
CA GLY A 208 -8.90 -8.33 4.36
C GLY A 208 -9.66 -7.88 5.60
N PRO A 209 -9.82 -8.75 6.60
CA PRO A 209 -10.55 -8.46 7.84
C PRO A 209 -10.03 -7.22 8.56
N HIS A 210 -10.95 -6.42 9.10
CA HIS A 210 -10.68 -5.15 9.79
C HIS A 210 -10.11 -4.03 8.89
N MET A 211 -10.26 -4.16 7.57
CA MET A 211 -10.03 -3.03 6.68
C MET A 211 -10.95 -1.85 7.06
N PRO A 212 -10.48 -0.59 7.05
CA PRO A 212 -11.33 0.55 7.36
C PRO A 212 -12.55 0.60 6.45
N ARG A 213 -13.72 0.98 7.00
CA ARG A 213 -14.94 1.22 6.24
C ARG A 213 -14.73 2.33 5.21
N ASP A 214 -15.76 2.58 4.42
CA ASP A 214 -15.80 3.62 3.40
C ASP A 214 -15.39 4.99 4.00
N THR A 215 -14.13 5.30 3.84
CA THR A 215 -13.53 6.60 4.15
C THR A 215 -12.85 7.12 2.89
N PRO A 216 -12.54 8.42 2.79
CA PRO A 216 -11.77 8.96 1.67
C PRO A 216 -10.43 8.26 1.42
N TYR A 217 -9.97 7.47 2.39
CA TYR A 217 -8.69 6.75 2.39
C TYR A 217 -8.85 5.24 2.18
N SER A 218 -10.07 4.74 2.09
CA SER A 218 -10.35 3.32 1.90
C SER A 218 -10.08 2.89 0.47
N GLY A 219 -9.54 1.70 0.29
CA GLY A 219 -9.40 1.08 -1.02
C GLY A 219 -10.75 0.62 -1.57
N VAL A 220 -10.83 0.45 -2.89
CA VAL A 220 -12.07 0.14 -3.62
C VAL A 220 -12.79 -1.11 -3.10
N ALA A 221 -12.06 -2.13 -2.62
CA ALA A 221 -12.66 -3.33 -2.03
C ALA A 221 -13.49 -3.01 -0.77
N ALA A 222 -13.01 -2.08 0.09
CA ALA A 222 -13.77 -1.65 1.27
C ALA A 222 -15.00 -0.81 0.89
N ILE A 223 -14.90 0.01 -0.16
CA ILE A 223 -16.04 0.79 -0.67
C ILE A 223 -17.14 -0.18 -1.12
N PHE A 224 -16.85 -1.12 -2.00
CA PHE A 224 -17.83 -2.12 -2.46
C PHE A 224 -18.41 -2.96 -1.32
N ARG A 225 -17.54 -3.37 -0.39
CA ARG A 225 -17.98 -4.12 0.79
C ARG A 225 -18.91 -3.30 1.69
N SER A 226 -18.67 -1.99 1.83
CA SER A 226 -19.51 -1.08 2.62
C SER A 226 -20.86 -0.81 1.92
N GLU A 227 -20.86 -0.63 0.59
CA GLU A 227 -22.10 -0.51 -0.22
C GLU A 227 -22.98 -1.76 -0.02
N LEU A 228 -22.43 -2.96 -0.17
CA LEU A 228 -23.16 -4.21 0.05
C LEU A 228 -23.68 -4.35 1.49
N GLU A 229 -22.94 -3.89 2.48
CA GLU A 229 -23.40 -3.93 3.88
C GLU A 229 -24.57 -2.97 4.13
N SER A 230 -24.65 -1.88 3.38
CA SER A 230 -25.76 -0.91 3.39
C SER A 230 -26.97 -1.36 2.56
N GLY A 231 -26.88 -2.49 1.87
CA GLY A 231 -27.91 -2.99 0.95
C GLY A 231 -27.91 -2.31 -0.42
N ASP A 232 -26.81 -1.59 -0.73
CA ASP A 232 -26.61 -0.95 -2.03
C ASP A 232 -25.83 -1.88 -2.97
N VAL A 233 -26.00 -1.67 -4.27
CA VAL A 233 -25.24 -2.40 -5.30
C VAL A 233 -23.93 -1.68 -5.58
N PRO A 234 -22.78 -2.39 -5.62
CA PRO A 234 -21.48 -1.81 -5.93
C PRO A 234 -21.47 -1.01 -7.24
N ARG A 235 -20.96 0.23 -7.15
CA ARG A 235 -20.90 1.17 -8.28
C ARG A 235 -19.51 1.19 -8.86
N VAL A 236 -19.35 0.55 -10.01
CA VAL A 236 -18.08 0.41 -10.71
C VAL A 236 -17.85 1.60 -11.64
N PHE A 237 -16.72 2.29 -11.46
CA PHE A 237 -16.34 3.43 -12.28
C PHE A 237 -15.70 3.00 -13.60
N GLU A 238 -15.68 3.93 -14.55
CA GLU A 238 -15.25 3.70 -15.94
C GLU A 238 -16.06 2.52 -16.53
N ASP A 239 -15.39 1.54 -17.10
CA ASP A 239 -15.96 0.27 -17.60
C ASP A 239 -15.66 -0.92 -16.66
N GLY A 240 -15.00 -0.68 -15.52
CA GLY A 240 -14.55 -1.71 -14.59
C GLY A 240 -13.30 -2.48 -15.03
N GLY A 241 -12.74 -2.15 -16.20
CA GLY A 241 -11.60 -2.86 -16.77
C GLY A 241 -10.23 -2.50 -16.15
N GLN A 242 -10.19 -1.62 -15.14
CA GLN A 242 -8.93 -1.25 -14.48
C GLN A 242 -8.30 -2.47 -13.82
N MET A 243 -7.10 -2.85 -14.26
CA MET A 243 -6.36 -3.99 -13.70
C MET A 243 -5.57 -3.60 -12.46
N ARG A 244 -5.65 -4.44 -11.44
CA ARG A 244 -4.93 -4.31 -10.15
C ARG A 244 -4.41 -5.66 -9.70
N ASP A 245 -3.51 -5.63 -8.73
CA ASP A 245 -3.16 -6.80 -7.94
C ASP A 245 -3.68 -6.60 -6.51
N PHE A 246 -4.55 -7.50 -6.06
CA PHE A 246 -5.09 -7.51 -4.71
C PHE A 246 -4.37 -8.54 -3.87
N VAL A 247 -3.81 -8.10 -2.75
CA VAL A 247 -3.05 -8.94 -1.82
C VAL A 247 -3.71 -8.96 -0.44
N HIS A 248 -3.87 -10.16 0.12
CA HIS A 248 -4.49 -10.32 1.43
C HIS A 248 -3.58 -9.74 2.54
N VAL A 249 -4.17 -9.14 3.57
CA VAL A 249 -3.42 -8.52 4.66
C VAL A 249 -2.52 -9.49 5.41
N ASP A 250 -2.89 -10.78 5.48
CA ASP A 250 -2.05 -11.81 6.10
C ASP A 250 -0.81 -12.13 5.26
N ASP A 251 -0.90 -12.07 3.92
CA ASP A 251 0.26 -12.19 3.04
C ASP A 251 1.17 -10.97 3.17
N VAL A 252 0.60 -9.76 3.32
CA VAL A 252 1.40 -8.56 3.62
C VAL A 252 2.14 -8.71 4.95
N ALA A 253 1.48 -9.26 5.97
CA ALA A 253 2.12 -9.53 7.26
C ALA A 253 3.25 -10.57 7.12
N ALA A 254 3.05 -11.63 6.33
CA ALA A 254 4.08 -12.64 6.04
C ALA A 254 5.29 -12.03 5.31
N ALA A 255 5.07 -11.11 4.35
CA ALA A 255 6.15 -10.39 3.67
C ALA A 255 6.98 -9.54 4.66
N ASN A 256 6.33 -8.89 5.63
CA ASN A 256 7.03 -8.15 6.68
C ASN A 256 7.87 -9.07 7.58
N VAL A 257 7.34 -10.22 7.99
CA VAL A 257 8.09 -11.22 8.77
C VAL A 257 9.31 -11.70 7.99
N ALA A 258 9.16 -12.06 6.71
CA ALA A 258 10.26 -12.47 5.85
C ALA A 258 11.34 -11.37 5.75
N SER A 259 10.93 -10.11 5.61
CA SER A 259 11.84 -8.96 5.54
C SER A 259 12.59 -8.71 6.86
N VAL A 260 11.90 -8.81 8.00
CA VAL A 260 12.52 -8.71 9.33
C VAL A 260 13.55 -9.83 9.55
N GLN A 261 13.32 -11.02 9.00
CA GLN A 261 14.21 -12.18 9.12
C GLN A 261 15.30 -12.25 8.05
N SER A 262 15.19 -11.43 6.99
CA SER A 262 16.18 -11.42 5.90
C SER A 262 17.55 -10.98 6.38
N ALA A 263 18.59 -11.37 5.67
CA ALA A 263 19.96 -10.94 5.87
C ALA A 263 20.45 -9.99 4.76
N LEU A 264 19.52 -9.23 4.17
CA LEU A 264 19.83 -8.29 3.09
C LEU A 264 20.59 -7.09 3.63
N ASP A 265 21.52 -6.58 2.83
CA ASP A 265 22.34 -5.40 3.10
C ASP A 265 21.99 -4.30 2.09
N GLY A 266 22.27 -3.04 2.45
CA GLY A 266 21.99 -1.89 1.60
C GLY A 266 20.48 -1.64 1.45
N PHE A 267 20.06 -1.07 0.33
CA PHE A 267 18.66 -0.76 0.04
C PHE A 267 18.10 -1.70 -1.02
N ASP A 268 17.01 -2.38 -0.68
CA ASP A 268 16.24 -3.21 -1.60
C ASP A 268 14.76 -2.89 -1.55
N ALA A 269 14.10 -2.85 -2.72
CA ALA A 269 12.66 -2.70 -2.82
C ALA A 269 12.02 -3.99 -3.36
N PHE A 270 10.80 -4.31 -2.88
CA PHE A 270 10.06 -5.49 -3.28
C PHE A 270 8.57 -5.20 -3.46
N ASN A 271 7.99 -5.69 -4.54
CA ASN A 271 6.55 -5.71 -4.72
C ASN A 271 5.91 -6.75 -3.81
N VAL A 272 4.95 -6.31 -3.00
CA VAL A 272 4.13 -7.22 -2.20
C VAL A 272 2.75 -7.30 -2.85
N CYS A 273 2.54 -8.40 -3.57
CA CYS A 273 1.39 -8.62 -4.45
C CYS A 273 1.01 -10.10 -4.48
N SER A 274 -0.16 -10.41 -5.02
CA SER A 274 -0.61 -11.80 -5.19
C SER A 274 0.04 -12.49 -6.41
N GLY A 275 0.46 -11.69 -7.40
CA GLY A 275 0.88 -12.17 -8.71
C GLY A 275 -0.28 -12.65 -9.60
N ARG A 276 -1.51 -12.35 -9.21
CA ARG A 276 -2.75 -12.74 -9.89
C ARG A 276 -3.60 -11.50 -10.16
N PRO A 277 -3.41 -10.85 -11.31
CA PRO A 277 -4.15 -9.64 -11.67
C PRO A 277 -5.64 -9.89 -11.74
N ILE A 278 -6.42 -8.92 -11.27
CA ILE A 278 -7.88 -8.94 -11.31
C ILE A 278 -8.41 -7.54 -11.66
N SER A 279 -9.48 -7.45 -12.44
CA SER A 279 -10.11 -6.17 -12.76
C SER A 279 -10.99 -5.67 -11.61
N ILE A 280 -11.25 -4.36 -11.58
CA ILE A 280 -12.17 -3.77 -10.59
C ILE A 280 -13.58 -4.34 -10.73
N MET A 281 -14.02 -4.64 -11.97
CA MET A 281 -15.29 -5.33 -12.21
C MET A 281 -15.33 -6.72 -11.56
N GLU A 282 -14.27 -7.52 -11.75
CA GLU A 282 -14.20 -8.85 -11.16
C GLU A 282 -14.20 -8.78 -9.62
N VAL A 283 -13.52 -7.80 -9.01
CA VAL A 283 -13.58 -7.59 -7.55
C VAL A 283 -15.01 -7.34 -7.07
N ALA A 284 -15.73 -6.45 -7.74
CA ALA A 284 -17.13 -6.17 -7.40
C ALA A 284 -18.02 -7.40 -7.57
N THR A 285 -17.81 -8.15 -8.66
CA THR A 285 -18.57 -9.37 -8.98
C THR A 285 -18.34 -10.45 -7.92
N GLU A 286 -17.08 -10.74 -7.54
CA GLU A 286 -16.77 -11.74 -6.52
C GLU A 286 -17.43 -11.42 -5.17
N LEU A 287 -17.50 -10.13 -4.81
CA LEU A 287 -18.15 -9.69 -3.56
C LEU A 287 -19.68 -9.84 -3.65
N CYS A 288 -20.31 -9.48 -4.78
CA CYS A 288 -21.74 -9.64 -4.99
C CYS A 288 -22.16 -11.12 -5.01
N ASP A 289 -21.44 -11.95 -5.78
CA ASP A 289 -21.74 -13.37 -5.93
C ASP A 289 -21.60 -14.11 -4.60
N ALA A 290 -20.57 -13.79 -3.80
CA ALA A 290 -20.38 -14.40 -2.48
C ALA A 290 -21.56 -14.12 -1.55
N ARG A 291 -22.18 -12.95 -1.64
CA ARG A 291 -23.32 -12.55 -0.81
C ARG A 291 -24.67 -12.92 -1.39
N GLY A 292 -24.72 -13.38 -2.65
CA GLY A 292 -25.98 -13.64 -3.36
C GLY A 292 -26.75 -12.37 -3.72
N GLU A 293 -26.02 -11.25 -3.87
CA GLU A 293 -26.58 -9.95 -4.21
C GLU A 293 -26.64 -9.71 -5.72
N ALA A 294 -27.31 -8.65 -6.13
CA ALA A 294 -27.41 -8.26 -7.54
C ALA A 294 -26.02 -7.91 -8.12
N PRO A 295 -25.80 -8.13 -9.45
CA PRO A 295 -24.54 -7.79 -10.09
C PRO A 295 -24.18 -6.31 -9.95
N PRO A 296 -22.87 -5.95 -9.92
CA PRO A 296 -22.43 -4.57 -9.83
C PRO A 296 -22.88 -3.73 -11.02
N VAL A 297 -23.03 -2.42 -10.81
CA VAL A 297 -23.48 -1.48 -11.84
C VAL A 297 -22.32 -0.64 -12.37
N VAL A 298 -22.06 -0.73 -13.67
CA VAL A 298 -21.10 0.17 -14.36
C VAL A 298 -21.73 1.54 -14.52
N THR A 299 -21.03 2.56 -14.01
CA THR A 299 -21.56 3.93 -13.99
C THR A 299 -21.04 4.82 -15.12
N GLY A 300 -19.91 4.47 -15.73
CA GLY A 300 -19.17 5.32 -16.66
C GLY A 300 -18.53 6.55 -15.99
N GLN A 301 -18.76 6.76 -14.70
CA GLN A 301 -18.11 7.84 -13.93
C GLN A 301 -16.62 7.56 -13.79
N TYR A 302 -15.81 8.61 -13.69
CA TYR A 302 -14.38 8.48 -13.52
C TYR A 302 -13.85 9.52 -12.53
N ARG A 303 -12.65 9.28 -11.98
CA ARG A 303 -11.87 10.27 -11.25
C ARG A 303 -10.70 10.71 -12.11
N SER A 304 -10.60 12.03 -12.35
CA SER A 304 -9.45 12.55 -13.10
C SER A 304 -8.16 12.26 -12.35
N GLY A 305 -7.19 11.65 -13.05
CA GLY A 305 -5.89 11.29 -12.47
C GLY A 305 -5.80 9.86 -11.93
N ASP A 306 -6.90 9.11 -11.85
CA ASP A 306 -6.84 7.70 -11.48
C ASP A 306 -5.99 6.89 -12.47
N VAL A 307 -5.21 5.97 -11.95
CA VAL A 307 -4.38 5.06 -12.73
C VAL A 307 -5.25 4.01 -13.42
N ARG A 308 -5.09 3.83 -14.75
CA ARG A 308 -5.86 2.82 -15.48
C ARG A 308 -5.45 1.40 -15.09
N HIS A 309 -4.18 1.05 -15.28
CA HIS A 309 -3.66 -0.27 -14.88
C HIS A 309 -2.38 -0.13 -14.08
N ILE A 310 -2.28 -0.90 -13.01
CA ILE A 310 -1.04 -1.09 -12.26
C ILE A 310 -1.03 -2.49 -11.64
N VAL A 311 -0.14 -3.32 -12.16
CA VAL A 311 -0.03 -4.74 -11.80
C VAL A 311 1.42 -5.07 -11.54
N ALA A 312 1.71 -5.73 -10.43
CA ALA A 312 3.07 -6.03 -10.00
C ALA A 312 3.65 -7.28 -10.64
N ASP A 313 4.98 -7.30 -10.77
CA ASP A 313 5.77 -8.51 -10.94
C ASP A 313 6.16 -9.04 -9.56
N PRO A 314 5.78 -10.28 -9.16
CA PRO A 314 6.13 -10.88 -7.88
C PRO A 314 7.51 -11.53 -7.85
N ALA A 315 8.22 -11.61 -8.99
CA ALA A 315 9.40 -12.45 -9.14
C ALA A 315 10.50 -12.10 -8.13
N ARG A 316 10.85 -10.81 -7.98
CA ARG A 316 11.94 -10.40 -7.09
C ARG A 316 11.66 -10.75 -5.63
N ALA A 317 10.43 -10.53 -5.14
CA ALA A 317 10.06 -10.90 -3.77
C ALA A 317 10.12 -12.42 -3.56
N THR A 318 9.74 -13.21 -4.58
CA THR A 318 9.84 -14.67 -4.54
C THR A 318 11.30 -15.15 -4.50
N ASP A 319 12.13 -14.62 -5.38
CA ASP A 319 13.50 -15.11 -5.58
C ASP A 319 14.46 -14.67 -4.46
N VAL A 320 14.27 -13.46 -3.92
CA VAL A 320 15.20 -12.84 -2.96
C VAL A 320 14.70 -12.96 -1.52
N LEU A 321 13.41 -12.66 -1.26
CA LEU A 321 12.84 -12.77 0.10
C LEU A 321 12.24 -14.15 0.39
N GLY A 322 12.09 -15.00 -0.61
CA GLY A 322 11.34 -16.25 -0.48
C GLY A 322 9.84 -16.04 -0.23
N PHE A 323 9.35 -14.80 -0.48
CA PHE A 323 7.95 -14.45 -0.26
C PHE A 323 7.10 -14.83 -1.47
N ARG A 324 5.98 -15.50 -1.20
CA ARG A 324 4.91 -15.76 -2.16
C ARG A 324 3.57 -15.63 -1.44
N ALA A 325 2.65 -14.86 -2.00
CA ALA A 325 1.29 -14.76 -1.47
C ALA A 325 0.58 -16.12 -1.52
N ALA A 326 -0.04 -16.49 -0.42
CA ALA A 326 -0.73 -17.75 -0.25
C ALA A 326 -2.21 -17.68 -0.62
N VAL A 327 -2.85 -16.51 -0.37
CA VAL A 327 -4.29 -16.33 -0.58
C VAL A 327 -4.56 -16.00 -2.04
N ASP A 328 -5.41 -16.81 -2.71
CA ASP A 328 -5.95 -16.45 -4.02
C ASP A 328 -6.87 -15.23 -3.89
N PRO A 329 -6.70 -14.18 -4.73
CA PRO A 329 -7.51 -12.97 -4.60
C PRO A 329 -9.02 -13.22 -4.69
N ARG A 330 -9.47 -14.15 -5.55
CA ARG A 330 -10.90 -14.46 -5.71
C ARG A 330 -11.45 -15.14 -4.45
N ASP A 331 -10.73 -16.13 -3.91
CA ASP A 331 -11.13 -16.82 -2.70
C ASP A 331 -11.10 -15.86 -1.49
N GLY A 332 -10.04 -15.08 -1.35
CA GLY A 332 -9.93 -14.09 -0.28
C GLY A 332 -10.98 -12.98 -0.36
N LEU A 333 -11.39 -12.55 -1.56
CA LEU A 333 -12.47 -11.57 -1.74
C LEU A 333 -13.84 -12.16 -1.34
N ARG A 334 -14.10 -13.44 -1.64
CA ARG A 334 -15.32 -14.14 -1.19
C ARG A 334 -15.39 -14.21 0.33
N GLU A 335 -14.28 -14.51 0.99
CA GLU A 335 -14.19 -14.47 2.46
C GLU A 335 -14.35 -13.04 2.98
N PHE A 336 -13.71 -12.06 2.34
CA PHE A 336 -13.80 -10.65 2.69
C PHE A 336 -15.22 -10.11 2.58
N ALA A 337 -16.07 -10.66 1.69
CA ALA A 337 -17.48 -10.29 1.59
C ALA A 337 -18.24 -10.37 2.93
N PHE A 338 -17.78 -11.19 3.87
CA PHE A 338 -18.38 -11.39 5.20
C PHE A 338 -17.48 -10.94 6.35
N ALA A 339 -16.23 -10.59 6.06
CA ALA A 339 -15.28 -10.20 7.08
C ALA A 339 -15.69 -8.88 7.79
N PRO A 340 -15.38 -8.72 9.09
CA PRO A 340 -15.65 -7.47 9.78
C PRO A 340 -14.83 -6.34 9.18
N LEU A 341 -15.46 -5.19 9.01
CA LEU A 341 -14.79 -3.92 8.72
C LEU A 341 -14.56 -3.15 10.03
N ARG A 342 -13.50 -2.37 10.09
CA ARG A 342 -13.26 -1.44 11.19
C ARG A 342 -14.11 -0.19 10.98
N ALA A 343 -14.75 0.30 12.06
CA ALA A 343 -15.52 1.53 12.06
C ALA A 343 -14.62 2.76 11.83
#